data_b3b93ec8921f97eeb18f4d725dd60ac9
#
_entry.id   b3b93ec8921f97eeb18f4d725dd60ac9
#
_cell.length_a   1.000
_cell.length_b   1.000
_cell.length_c   1.000
_cell.angle_alpha   90.00
_cell.angle_beta   90.00
_cell.angle_gamma   90.00
#
_symmetry.space_group_name_H-M   'P 1'
#
loop_
_entity.id
_entity.type
_entity.pdbx_description
1 polymer ?
#
loop_
_entity_poly.entity_id
_entity_poly.type
_entity_poly.pdbx_seq_one_letter_code
_entity_poly.pdbx_strand_id
1 'polypeptide(L)'
;MTRQLTSSLLAFLLTASLLGGTAFAAPSSQYRAEPANPPKASRLIVKEIVWRCGAAGCVAPQGNSRPVIDCSALAHEIGTLRSFTVEGKALDPAALEKCNARAR
;
A
#
# COMPACT_ATOMS: atom_id res chain seq x y z
N MET A 1 -66.01 -17.57 33.24
CA MET A 1 -64.64 -17.77 33.68
C MET A 1 -63.75 -17.60 32.49
N THR A 2 -63.29 -16.41 32.31
CA THR A 2 -62.38 -16.08 31.19
C THR A 2 -60.93 -16.17 31.68
N ARG A 3 -60.24 -17.13 31.19
CA ARG A 3 -58.82 -17.19 31.40
C ARG A 3 -58.10 -16.34 30.31
N GLN A 4 -57.61 -15.26 30.76
CA GLN A 4 -56.70 -14.43 29.96
C GLN A 4 -55.37 -15.11 29.86
N LEU A 5 -55.11 -15.65 28.72
CA LEU A 5 -53.76 -16.05 28.37
C LEU A 5 -53.03 -14.85 27.83
N THR A 6 -52.25 -14.25 28.67
CA THR A 6 -51.32 -13.22 28.24
C THR A 6 -50.11 -13.88 27.61
N SER A 7 -50.15 -13.91 26.31
CA SER A 7 -48.96 -14.29 25.54
C SER A 7 -47.94 -13.17 25.59
N SER A 8 -46.97 -13.36 26.40
CA SER A 8 -45.77 -12.50 26.38
C SER A 8 -44.98 -12.76 25.11
N LEU A 9 -45.15 -11.87 24.17
CA LEU A 9 -44.28 -11.79 23.03
C LEU A 9 -42.90 -11.25 23.48
N LEU A 10 -41.98 -12.16 23.70
CA LEU A 10 -40.60 -11.80 23.82
C LEU A 10 -40.08 -11.39 22.44
N ALA A 11 -40.04 -10.11 22.24
CA ALA A 11 -39.34 -9.56 21.10
C ALA A 11 -37.84 -9.75 21.32
N PHE A 12 -37.27 -10.75 20.69
CA PHE A 12 -35.82 -10.88 20.58
C PHE A 12 -35.35 -9.80 19.63
N LEU A 13 -34.88 -8.73 20.18
CA LEU A 13 -34.06 -7.77 19.45
C LEU A 13 -32.71 -8.41 19.20
N LEU A 14 -32.57 -9.03 18.05
CA LEU A 14 -31.27 -9.38 17.49
C LEU A 14 -30.58 -8.08 17.14
N THR A 15 -29.83 -7.56 18.07
CA THR A 15 -28.85 -6.55 17.76
C THR A 15 -27.74 -7.23 16.96
N ALA A 16 -27.84 -7.17 15.65
CA ALA A 16 -26.77 -7.51 14.79
C ALA A 16 -25.64 -6.50 15.07
N SER A 17 -24.70 -6.89 15.88
CA SER A 17 -23.45 -6.16 16.00
C SER A 17 -22.76 -6.24 14.67
N LEU A 18 -22.93 -5.23 13.86
CA LEU A 18 -22.07 -5.01 12.73
C LEU A 18 -20.70 -4.73 13.29
N LEU A 19 -19.91 -5.77 13.41
CA LEU A 19 -18.48 -5.63 13.52
C LEU A 19 -18.03 -5.05 12.20
N GLY A 20 -18.01 -3.72 12.14
CA GLY A 20 -17.38 -3.05 11.03
C GLY A 20 -15.95 -3.57 10.95
N GLY A 21 -15.61 -4.19 9.81
CA GLY A 21 -14.25 -4.59 9.57
C GLY A 21 -13.35 -3.39 9.80
N THR A 22 -12.33 -3.55 10.64
CA THR A 22 -11.28 -2.56 10.76
C THR A 22 -10.65 -2.41 9.40
N ALA A 23 -10.96 -1.33 8.71
CA ALA A 23 -10.20 -0.95 7.54
C ALA A 23 -8.78 -0.66 8.02
N PHE A 24 -7.85 -1.57 7.72
CA PHE A 24 -6.44 -1.25 7.86
C PHE A 24 -6.11 -0.20 6.81
N ALA A 25 -6.07 1.05 7.25
CA ALA A 25 -5.49 2.08 6.42
C ALA A 25 -4.04 1.66 6.16
N ALA A 26 -3.67 1.51 4.89
CA ALA A 26 -2.28 1.32 4.52
C ALA A 26 -1.45 2.43 5.16
N PRO A 27 -0.24 2.13 5.70
CA PRO A 27 0.61 3.17 6.25
C PRO A 27 0.75 4.30 5.25
N SER A 28 0.42 5.53 5.67
CA SER A 28 0.47 6.70 4.80
C SER A 28 1.88 7.04 4.31
N SER A 29 2.93 6.51 4.98
CA SER A 29 4.33 6.74 4.66
C SER A 29 4.91 5.57 3.86
N GLN A 30 4.33 5.25 2.72
CA GLN A 30 4.76 4.13 1.91
C GLN A 30 5.16 4.57 0.50
N TYR A 31 6.26 3.99 0.03
CA TYR A 31 6.65 4.05 -1.37
C TYR A 31 5.98 2.93 -2.16
N ARG A 32 5.58 3.25 -3.37
CA ARG A 32 5.15 2.25 -4.35
C ARG A 32 5.82 2.57 -5.69
N ALA A 33 6.44 1.57 -6.28
CA ALA A 33 7.10 1.71 -7.57
C ALA A 33 6.57 0.66 -8.54
N GLU A 34 6.40 1.06 -9.79
CA GLU A 34 6.06 0.12 -10.86
C GLU A 34 7.26 0.00 -11.80
N PRO A 35 8.02 -1.10 -11.75
CA PRO A 35 9.12 -1.30 -12.68
C PRO A 35 8.62 -1.63 -14.08
N ALA A 36 9.35 -1.19 -15.09
CA ALA A 36 9.06 -1.55 -16.48
C ALA A 36 9.19 -3.06 -16.70
N ASN A 37 10.15 -3.66 -16.02
CA ASN A 37 10.35 -5.10 -16.02
C ASN A 37 10.35 -5.61 -14.58
N PRO A 38 9.58 -6.66 -14.26
CA PRO A 38 9.57 -7.19 -12.91
C PRO A 38 10.98 -7.59 -12.46
N PRO A 39 11.42 -7.20 -11.27
CA PRO A 39 12.71 -7.65 -10.75
C PRO A 39 12.67 -9.15 -10.45
N LYS A 40 13.81 -9.80 -10.58
CA LYS A 40 13.92 -11.24 -10.31
C LYS A 40 13.76 -11.56 -8.83
N ALA A 41 14.23 -10.68 -7.96
CA ALA A 41 14.14 -10.86 -6.53
C ALA A 41 12.80 -10.31 -6.01
N SER A 42 12.13 -11.08 -5.17
CA SER A 42 10.90 -10.63 -4.49
C SER A 42 11.18 -9.70 -3.32
N ARG A 43 12.41 -9.65 -2.85
CA ARG A 43 12.84 -8.80 -1.76
C ARG A 43 14.25 -8.30 -2.05
N LEU A 44 14.46 -7.01 -1.89
CA LEU A 44 15.78 -6.41 -2.05
C LEU A 44 15.94 -5.25 -1.07
N ILE A 45 17.19 -4.97 -0.74
CA ILE A 45 17.55 -3.87 0.15
C ILE A 45 18.34 -2.85 -0.67
N VAL A 46 17.81 -1.63 -0.74
CA VAL A 46 18.43 -0.52 -1.45
C VAL A 46 18.52 0.67 -0.50
N LYS A 47 19.72 1.13 -0.21
CA LYS A 47 19.95 2.23 0.73
C LYS A 47 19.23 2.01 2.08
N GLU A 48 19.38 0.83 2.65
CA GLU A 48 18.76 0.44 3.93
C GLU A 48 17.23 0.36 3.90
N ILE A 49 16.61 0.54 2.73
CA ILE A 49 15.18 0.38 2.54
C ILE A 49 14.90 -1.02 2.03
N VAL A 50 14.04 -1.74 2.71
CA VAL A 50 13.63 -3.08 2.32
C VAL A 50 12.44 -2.98 1.37
N TRP A 51 12.66 -3.37 0.11
CA TRP A 51 11.64 -3.42 -0.92
C TRP A 51 11.07 -4.82 -1.05
N ARG A 52 9.78 -4.89 -1.22
CA ARG A 52 9.07 -6.13 -1.56
C ARG A 52 8.44 -5.96 -2.92
N CYS A 53 8.83 -6.83 -3.84
CA CYS A 53 8.41 -6.77 -5.23
C CYS A 53 7.60 -8.00 -5.62
N GLY A 54 6.59 -7.79 -6.44
CA GLY A 54 5.73 -8.83 -6.98
C GLY A 54 5.12 -8.39 -8.30
N ALA A 55 4.11 -9.12 -8.75
CA ALA A 55 3.43 -8.82 -10.02
C ALA A 55 2.80 -7.42 -10.05
N ALA A 56 2.37 -6.91 -8.89
CA ALA A 56 1.73 -5.60 -8.78
C ALA A 56 2.72 -4.44 -8.61
N GLY A 57 4.01 -4.70 -8.57
CA GLY A 57 5.05 -3.70 -8.37
C GLY A 57 5.84 -3.89 -7.07
N CYS A 58 6.57 -2.87 -6.68
CA CYS A 58 7.42 -2.87 -5.49
C CYS A 58 6.87 -1.90 -4.45
N VAL A 59 6.93 -2.29 -3.18
CA VAL A 59 6.51 -1.46 -2.06
C VAL A 59 7.58 -1.44 -0.98
N ALA A 60 7.69 -0.33 -0.30
CA ALA A 60 8.63 -0.16 0.82
C ALA A 60 8.18 0.95 1.76
N PRO A 61 8.62 0.94 3.02
CA PRO A 61 8.45 2.09 3.86
C PRO A 61 9.25 3.28 3.33
N GLN A 62 8.75 4.49 3.57
CA GLN A 62 9.45 5.70 3.16
C GLN A 62 10.78 5.82 3.90
N GLY A 63 11.84 6.16 3.16
CA GLY A 63 13.16 6.41 3.72
C GLY A 63 13.32 7.84 4.23
N ASN A 64 14.52 8.14 4.70
CA ASN A 64 14.87 9.46 5.25
C ASN A 64 15.38 10.45 4.20
N SER A 65 15.63 9.97 2.99
CA SER A 65 16.07 10.81 1.88
C SER A 65 14.90 11.41 1.12
N ARG A 66 15.17 12.38 0.27
CA ARG A 66 14.15 12.87 -0.65
C ARG A 66 13.64 11.73 -1.52
N PRO A 67 12.34 11.65 -1.80
CA PRO A 67 11.79 10.55 -2.59
C PRO A 67 12.47 10.32 -3.94
N VAL A 68 12.87 11.36 -4.65
CA VAL A 68 13.57 11.22 -5.93
C VAL A 68 14.93 10.50 -5.78
N ILE A 69 15.59 10.65 -4.65
CA ILE A 69 16.85 9.97 -4.36
C ILE A 69 16.62 8.48 -4.15
N ASP A 70 15.63 8.13 -3.36
CA ASP A 70 15.26 6.73 -3.12
C ASP A 70 14.75 6.07 -4.40
N CYS A 71 13.99 6.80 -5.20
CA CYS A 71 13.56 6.38 -6.52
C CYS A 71 14.76 6.08 -7.43
N SER A 72 15.72 7.00 -7.50
CA SER A 72 16.93 6.84 -8.31
C SER A 72 17.75 5.63 -7.89
N ALA A 73 17.88 5.40 -6.59
CA ALA A 73 18.60 4.26 -6.07
C ALA A 73 17.91 2.94 -6.48
N LEU A 74 16.60 2.89 -6.39
CA LEU A 74 15.83 1.72 -6.81
C LEU A 74 15.97 1.51 -8.32
N ALA A 75 15.79 2.55 -9.13
CA ALA A 75 15.93 2.46 -10.59
C ALA A 75 17.32 1.99 -11.01
N HIS A 76 18.34 2.39 -10.29
CA HIS A 76 19.70 1.92 -10.54
C HIS A 76 19.82 0.40 -10.34
N GLU A 77 19.12 -0.14 -9.37
CA GLU A 77 19.17 -1.58 -9.07
C GLU A 77 18.29 -2.43 -9.99
N ILE A 78 17.06 -1.98 -10.28
CA ILE A 78 16.09 -2.82 -10.96
C ILE A 78 15.70 -2.34 -12.35
N GLY A 79 16.21 -1.18 -12.78
CA GLY A 79 15.90 -0.62 -14.09
C GLY A 79 14.81 0.44 -14.04
N THR A 80 14.36 0.85 -15.22
CA THR A 80 13.39 1.93 -15.39
C THR A 80 12.10 1.68 -14.61
N LEU A 81 11.63 2.70 -13.92
CA LEU A 81 10.35 2.70 -13.22
C LEU A 81 9.32 3.47 -14.05
N ARG A 82 8.14 2.89 -14.23
CA ARG A 82 7.01 3.54 -14.90
C ARG A 82 6.37 4.58 -14.03
N SER A 83 6.34 4.32 -12.72
CA SER A 83 5.79 5.23 -11.74
C SER A 83 6.48 5.06 -10.39
N PHE A 84 6.42 6.09 -9.58
CA PHE A 84 6.87 6.07 -8.21
C PHE A 84 5.93 6.97 -7.40
N THR A 85 5.28 6.41 -6.40
CA THR A 85 4.35 7.16 -5.55
C THR A 85 4.85 7.22 -4.12
N VAL A 86 4.59 8.34 -3.48
CA VAL A 86 4.90 8.61 -2.08
C VAL A 86 3.60 8.99 -1.39
N GLU A 87 3.19 8.22 -0.41
CA GLU A 87 1.93 8.46 0.30
C GLU A 87 0.74 8.58 -0.66
N GLY A 88 0.72 7.76 -1.70
CA GLY A 88 -0.34 7.78 -2.69
C GLY A 88 -0.21 8.88 -3.75
N LYS A 89 0.79 9.74 -3.68
CA LYS A 89 1.04 10.79 -4.66
C LYS A 89 2.15 10.39 -5.61
N ALA A 90 1.88 10.42 -6.90
CA ALA A 90 2.90 10.15 -7.89
C ALA A 90 3.93 11.26 -7.94
N LEU A 91 5.19 10.90 -8.17
CA LEU A 91 6.21 11.88 -8.53
C LEU A 91 5.79 12.58 -9.83
N ASP A 92 6.05 13.89 -9.90
CA ASP A 92 5.81 14.60 -11.15
C ASP A 92 6.73 14.06 -12.27
N PRO A 93 6.36 14.29 -13.55
CA PRO A 93 7.14 13.76 -14.66
C PRO A 93 8.61 14.14 -14.66
N ALA A 94 8.94 15.35 -14.25
CA ALA A 94 10.33 15.81 -14.20
C ALA A 94 11.13 15.08 -13.13
N ALA A 95 10.54 14.83 -11.97
CA ALA A 95 11.18 14.07 -10.90
C ALA A 95 11.34 12.59 -11.28
N LEU A 96 10.34 12.02 -11.92
CA LEU A 96 10.43 10.64 -12.41
C LEU A 96 11.51 10.49 -13.48
N GLU A 97 11.65 11.46 -14.36
CA GLU A 97 12.74 11.47 -15.36
C GLU A 97 14.11 11.48 -14.69
N LYS A 98 14.29 12.33 -13.69
CA LYS A 98 15.54 12.36 -12.90
C LYS A 98 15.81 11.03 -12.21
N CYS A 99 14.77 10.43 -11.65
CA CYS A 99 14.85 9.11 -11.05
C CYS A 99 15.38 8.10 -12.07
N ASN A 100 14.78 8.04 -13.24
CA ASN A 100 15.11 7.06 -14.28
C ASN A 100 16.41 7.36 -15.00
N ALA A 101 16.98 8.55 -14.87
CA ALA A 101 18.29 8.86 -15.43
C ALA A 101 19.39 7.95 -14.87
N ARG A 102 19.16 7.36 -13.70
CA ARG A 102 20.10 6.41 -13.09
C ARG A 102 19.77 4.94 -13.38
N ALA A 103 18.69 4.66 -14.07
CA ALA A 103 18.30 3.29 -14.40
C ALA A 103 19.37 2.62 -15.25
N ARG A 104 19.60 1.34 -14.95
CA ARG A 104 20.47 0.49 -15.76
C ARG A 104 19.68 -0.21 -16.87
#